data_3a4d82384d165f00862c1297df27bc66
#
_entry.id   3a4d82384d165f00862c1297df27bc66
#
_cell.length_a   1.000
_cell.length_b   1.000
_cell.length_c   1.000
_cell.angle_alpha   90.00
_cell.angle_beta   90.00
_cell.angle_gamma   90.00
#
_symmetry.space_group_name_H-M   'P 1'
#
loop_
_entity.id
_entity.type
_entity.pdbx_description
1 polymer ?
#
loop_
_entity_poly.entity_id
_entity_poly.type
_entity_poly.pdbx_seq_one_letter_code
_entity_poly.pdbx_strand_id
1 'polypeptide(L)'
;MRFDTVIIGGGLSSLVCGIRLQKAGRKCLIVSSGQNALHFSSGTFGLLSRLPDGTPVDRPLKAMDELPSGHPYSKIGIEAVRSYLAQVPPFFKDCGIELYHGADEEANGYRMTPSGSLKPAWFSLTDNTLNSSADVRFEGKALIVNFAGFLDFNTSFVAAGFEKRGASCRIETVRHPAVERLRVNPSEMRSVNIARVMDREDNWKQFVNLVKEKMHGEEMVILPEVFGFGNPSVMLWICEMIPAKVIFVGTMPPSVPGMRAQLLLKKAFEEAGGTFLPGDEAVSAEVEDGRISCIRTANLGKVRLESDCFVLASGNLFGKGLVTTPERVYEPVFGLDVEYPSDRTLWYDSDFSSRQEYLGFGVRTDSSFRALRGGEVVPNLFVIGSELAGCNTLAEGSGAMVAILSALKVSDEILQ
;
A
#
# COMPACT_ATOMS: atom_id res chain seq x y z
N MET A 1 -0.06 25.57 -17.91
CA MET A 1 -0.28 25.68 -16.44
C MET A 1 1.07 25.44 -15.77
N ARG A 2 1.44 26.25 -14.76
CA ARG A 2 2.75 26.12 -14.11
C ARG A 2 2.60 25.75 -12.65
N PHE A 3 3.42 24.79 -12.21
CA PHE A 3 3.58 24.31 -10.84
C PHE A 3 5.07 24.28 -10.49
N ASP A 4 5.42 24.20 -9.20
CA ASP A 4 6.80 24.00 -8.78
C ASP A 4 7.19 22.52 -8.92
N THR A 5 6.23 21.61 -8.68
CA THR A 5 6.41 20.16 -8.85
C THR A 5 5.19 19.51 -9.48
N VAL A 6 5.39 18.71 -10.52
CA VAL A 6 4.37 17.84 -11.13
C VAL A 6 4.71 16.39 -10.85
N ILE A 7 3.77 15.67 -10.22
CA ILE A 7 3.92 14.26 -9.83
C ILE A 7 3.00 13.41 -10.71
N ILE A 8 3.54 12.41 -11.38
CA ILE A 8 2.82 11.50 -12.27
C ILE A 8 2.55 10.18 -11.54
N GLY A 9 1.27 9.88 -11.31
CA GLY A 9 0.79 8.76 -10.51
C GLY A 9 0.06 9.24 -9.25
N GLY A 10 -0.98 8.54 -8.81
CA GLY A 10 -1.82 8.90 -7.64
C GLY A 10 -1.67 7.96 -6.46
N GLY A 11 -0.56 7.20 -6.40
CA GLY A 11 -0.30 6.18 -5.39
C GLY A 11 0.25 6.71 -4.08
N LEU A 12 0.64 5.77 -3.20
CA LEU A 12 1.19 6.05 -1.88
C LEU A 12 2.41 6.98 -1.94
N SER A 13 3.37 6.68 -2.82
CA SER A 13 4.59 7.47 -2.97
C SER A 13 4.31 8.90 -3.42
N SER A 14 3.39 9.07 -4.38
CA SER A 14 2.97 10.37 -4.89
C SER A 14 2.31 11.23 -3.81
N LEU A 15 1.40 10.63 -3.04
CA LEU A 15 0.70 11.34 -1.97
C LEU A 15 1.65 11.76 -0.86
N VAL A 16 2.57 10.88 -0.43
CA VAL A 16 3.58 11.21 0.58
C VAL A 16 4.50 12.33 0.09
N CYS A 17 5.03 12.21 -1.14
CA CYS A 17 5.88 13.24 -1.75
C CYS A 17 5.14 14.58 -1.87
N GLY A 18 3.93 14.56 -2.45
CA GLY A 18 3.12 15.75 -2.67
C GLY A 18 2.75 16.47 -1.38
N ILE A 19 2.33 15.74 -0.33
CA ILE A 19 2.00 16.32 0.98
C ILE A 19 3.23 16.99 1.59
N ARG A 20 4.39 16.33 1.56
CA ARG A 20 5.62 16.87 2.14
C ARG A 20 6.06 18.15 1.43
N LEU A 21 6.08 18.14 0.08
CA LEU A 21 6.43 19.30 -0.73
C LEU A 21 5.42 20.44 -0.57
N GLN A 22 4.12 20.14 -0.56
CA GLN A 22 3.08 21.14 -0.39
C GLN A 22 3.15 21.81 0.98
N LYS A 23 3.37 21.03 2.06
CA LYS A 23 3.59 21.56 3.41
C LYS A 23 4.86 22.44 3.53
N ALA A 24 5.84 22.20 2.65
CA ALA A 24 7.04 23.04 2.53
C ALA A 24 6.86 24.28 1.63
N GLY A 25 5.64 24.54 1.16
CA GLY A 25 5.29 25.73 0.37
C GLY A 25 5.48 25.58 -1.15
N ARG A 26 5.78 24.37 -1.66
CA ARG A 26 5.85 24.09 -3.09
C ARG A 26 4.45 23.87 -3.67
N LYS A 27 4.15 24.54 -4.78
CA LYS A 27 2.89 24.34 -5.50
C LYS A 27 2.93 23.04 -6.30
N CYS A 28 2.20 22.01 -5.83
CA CYS A 28 2.24 20.67 -6.39
C CYS A 28 0.96 20.29 -7.16
N LEU A 29 1.15 19.58 -8.29
CA LEU A 29 0.10 18.89 -9.02
C LEU A 29 0.37 17.39 -8.99
N ILE A 30 -0.64 16.58 -8.66
CA ILE A 30 -0.64 15.13 -8.87
C ILE A 30 -1.58 14.79 -10.02
N VAL A 31 -1.05 14.10 -11.05
CA VAL A 31 -1.84 13.55 -12.17
C VAL A 31 -2.04 12.05 -11.94
N SER A 32 -3.28 11.58 -11.91
CA SER A 32 -3.62 10.19 -11.62
C SER A 32 -4.62 9.62 -12.61
N SER A 33 -4.26 8.54 -13.30
CA SER A 33 -5.13 7.88 -14.29
C SER A 33 -6.30 7.11 -13.67
N GLY A 34 -6.24 6.77 -12.37
CA GLY A 34 -7.32 6.01 -11.73
C GLY A 34 -6.97 5.45 -10.37
N GLN A 35 -7.48 4.23 -10.11
CA GLN A 35 -7.23 3.53 -8.86
C GLN A 35 -5.78 3.06 -8.77
N ASN A 36 -5.20 3.13 -7.58
CA ASN A 36 -3.82 2.74 -7.32
C ASN A 36 -3.74 1.50 -6.41
N ALA A 37 -2.51 1.04 -6.14
CA ALA A 37 -2.25 -0.16 -5.36
C ALA A 37 -2.78 -0.12 -3.91
N LEU A 38 -3.09 1.07 -3.35
CA LEU A 38 -3.72 1.16 -2.02
C LEU A 38 -5.10 0.49 -1.97
N HIS A 39 -5.85 0.46 -3.08
CA HIS A 39 -7.13 -0.27 -3.15
C HIS A 39 -7.00 -1.77 -2.88
N PHE A 40 -5.82 -2.31 -3.07
CA PHE A 40 -5.50 -3.73 -2.87
C PHE A 40 -4.70 -3.96 -1.57
N SER A 41 -4.24 -2.88 -0.93
CA SER A 41 -3.46 -2.95 0.31
C SER A 41 -4.30 -3.43 1.48
N SER A 42 -3.80 -4.42 2.19
CA SER A 42 -4.44 -4.94 3.41
C SER A 42 -4.29 -4.03 4.64
N GLY A 43 -3.85 -2.78 4.46
CA GLY A 43 -3.59 -1.86 5.59
C GLY A 43 -2.30 -2.15 6.35
N THR A 44 -1.40 -2.94 5.77
CA THR A 44 -0.07 -3.18 6.33
C THR A 44 1.02 -2.60 5.45
N PHE A 45 2.07 -2.10 6.07
CA PHE A 45 3.23 -1.48 5.43
C PHE A 45 4.45 -2.34 5.73
N GLY A 46 4.92 -3.09 4.73
CA GLY A 46 6.12 -3.92 4.84
C GLY A 46 7.38 -3.10 4.61
N LEU A 47 8.41 -3.35 5.42
CA LEU A 47 9.74 -2.75 5.25
C LEU A 47 10.64 -3.68 4.43
N LEU A 48 10.91 -4.87 4.94
CA LEU A 48 11.65 -5.92 4.26
C LEU A 48 11.30 -7.26 4.92
N SER A 49 10.67 -8.15 4.19
CA SER A 49 10.23 -9.46 4.71
C SER A 49 11.08 -10.61 4.20
N ARG A 50 11.80 -10.40 3.10
CA ARG A 50 12.72 -11.36 2.48
C ARG A 50 13.86 -10.60 1.81
N LEU A 51 15.03 -11.22 1.79
CA LEU A 51 16.13 -10.82 0.92
C LEU A 51 15.84 -11.18 -0.56
N PRO A 52 16.59 -10.61 -1.51
CA PRO A 52 16.42 -10.93 -2.92
C PRO A 52 16.57 -12.41 -3.29
N ASP A 53 17.31 -13.19 -2.50
CA ASP A 53 17.45 -14.65 -2.67
C ASP A 53 16.28 -15.46 -2.08
N GLY A 54 15.31 -14.78 -1.44
CA GLY A 54 14.14 -15.39 -0.80
C GLY A 54 14.33 -15.70 0.68
N THR A 55 15.50 -15.48 1.27
CA THR A 55 15.77 -15.67 2.71
C THR A 55 14.81 -14.83 3.54
N PRO A 56 14.04 -15.43 4.49
CA PRO A 56 13.14 -14.69 5.35
C PRO A 56 13.89 -13.70 6.26
N VAL A 57 13.31 -12.52 6.45
CA VAL A 57 13.87 -11.45 7.28
C VAL A 57 12.93 -11.14 8.45
N ASP A 58 13.40 -11.35 9.66
CA ASP A 58 12.72 -10.96 10.90
C ASP A 58 13.11 -9.55 11.34
N ARG A 59 14.39 -9.19 11.21
CA ARG A 59 14.95 -7.88 11.60
C ARG A 59 15.41 -7.08 10.38
N PRO A 60 14.50 -6.31 9.74
CA PRO A 60 14.74 -5.62 8.46
C PRO A 60 15.98 -4.73 8.45
N LEU A 61 16.16 -3.90 9.48
CA LEU A 61 17.26 -2.93 9.53
C LEU A 61 18.64 -3.58 9.57
N LYS A 62 18.76 -4.79 10.16
CA LYS A 62 20.01 -5.55 10.16
C LYS A 62 20.27 -6.23 8.81
N ALA A 63 19.21 -6.67 8.14
CA ALA A 63 19.32 -7.36 6.86
C ALA A 63 19.58 -6.42 5.68
N MET A 64 19.41 -5.11 5.85
CA MET A 64 19.62 -4.13 4.77
C MET A 64 21.07 -4.06 4.30
N ASP A 65 22.05 -4.42 5.13
CA ASP A 65 23.46 -4.46 4.75
C ASP A 65 23.75 -5.56 3.71
N GLU A 66 22.85 -6.53 3.56
CA GLU A 66 22.95 -7.64 2.59
C GLU A 66 22.30 -7.27 1.23
N LEU A 67 21.66 -6.11 1.13
CA LEU A 67 21.00 -5.69 -0.11
C LEU A 67 22.00 -5.19 -1.16
N PRO A 68 21.74 -5.46 -2.46
CA PRO A 68 22.58 -4.94 -3.54
C PRO A 68 22.69 -3.40 -3.52
N SER A 69 23.82 -2.85 -3.98
CA SER A 69 24.04 -1.40 -4.02
C SER A 69 23.00 -0.64 -4.87
N GLY A 70 22.37 -1.31 -5.85
CA GLY A 70 21.29 -0.76 -6.67
C GLY A 70 19.94 -0.68 -5.96
N HIS A 71 19.77 -1.38 -4.82
CA HIS A 71 18.52 -1.40 -4.10
C HIS A 71 18.17 -0.01 -3.54
N PRO A 72 16.89 0.43 -3.56
CA PRO A 72 16.49 1.75 -3.05
C PRO A 72 16.96 2.04 -1.63
N TYR A 73 16.91 1.07 -0.71
CA TYR A 73 17.40 1.27 0.66
C TYR A 73 18.91 1.47 0.73
N SER A 74 19.69 0.77 -0.11
CA SER A 74 21.13 0.96 -0.19
C SER A 74 21.50 2.35 -0.76
N LYS A 75 20.72 2.85 -1.74
CA LYS A 75 20.88 4.20 -2.27
C LYS A 75 20.52 5.29 -1.25
N ILE A 76 19.52 5.06 -0.40
CA ILE A 76 19.14 5.96 0.71
C ILE A 76 20.23 5.94 1.80
N GLY A 77 20.77 4.78 2.11
CA GLY A 77 21.71 4.53 3.20
C GLY A 77 21.00 4.27 4.54
N ILE A 78 21.53 3.33 5.33
CA ILE A 78 20.86 2.81 6.53
C ILE A 78 20.53 3.88 7.57
N GLU A 79 21.41 4.84 7.80
CA GLU A 79 21.18 5.92 8.76
C GLU A 79 20.03 6.84 8.33
N ALA A 80 19.96 7.16 7.03
CA ALA A 80 18.87 7.94 6.47
C ALA A 80 17.55 7.13 6.48
N VAL A 81 17.61 5.83 6.21
CA VAL A 81 16.43 4.93 6.36
C VAL A 81 15.89 4.99 7.78
N ARG A 82 16.73 4.86 8.81
CA ARG A 82 16.32 4.99 10.23
C ARG A 82 15.69 6.34 10.53
N SER A 83 16.31 7.42 10.05
CA SER A 83 15.80 8.78 10.22
C SER A 83 14.43 8.97 9.57
N TYR A 84 14.24 8.47 8.35
CA TYR A 84 12.95 8.54 7.66
C TYR A 84 11.89 7.66 8.31
N LEU A 85 12.23 6.44 8.75
CA LEU A 85 11.30 5.55 9.45
C LEU A 85 10.72 6.22 10.71
N ALA A 86 11.54 6.95 11.46
CA ALA A 86 11.08 7.70 12.64
C ALA A 86 10.09 8.83 12.28
N GLN A 87 10.14 9.35 11.06
CA GLN A 87 9.22 10.40 10.57
C GLN A 87 7.88 9.82 10.07
N VAL A 88 7.80 8.52 9.76
CA VAL A 88 6.60 7.92 9.14
C VAL A 88 5.38 7.99 10.07
N PRO A 89 5.43 7.52 11.34
CA PRO A 89 4.24 7.59 12.21
C PRO A 89 3.71 9.02 12.44
N PRO A 90 4.52 10.02 12.79
CA PRO A 90 4.02 11.38 12.95
C PRO A 90 3.48 11.98 11.64
N PHE A 91 4.11 11.71 10.49
CA PHE A 91 3.61 12.14 9.19
C PHE A 91 2.21 11.59 8.89
N PHE A 92 1.99 10.29 9.12
CA PHE A 92 0.70 9.65 8.89
C PHE A 92 -0.35 10.13 9.90
N LYS A 93 0.03 10.34 11.16
CA LYS A 93 -0.85 10.90 12.19
C LYS A 93 -1.35 12.30 11.82
N ASP A 94 -0.49 13.14 11.27
CA ASP A 94 -0.86 14.47 10.74
C ASP A 94 -1.86 14.39 9.56
N CYS A 95 -1.93 13.23 8.89
CA CYS A 95 -2.91 12.95 7.85
C CYS A 95 -4.17 12.23 8.38
N GLY A 96 -4.31 12.10 9.71
CA GLY A 96 -5.43 11.41 10.35
C GLY A 96 -5.34 9.88 10.30
N ILE A 97 -4.13 9.33 10.13
CA ILE A 97 -3.88 7.90 10.04
C ILE A 97 -2.94 7.48 11.17
N GLU A 98 -3.42 6.63 12.08
CA GLU A 98 -2.56 6.02 13.09
C GLU A 98 -1.92 4.75 12.56
N LEU A 99 -0.62 4.61 12.81
CA LEU A 99 0.17 3.44 12.46
C LEU A 99 0.59 2.72 13.74
N TYR A 100 0.44 1.41 13.72
CA TYR A 100 0.81 0.53 14.84
C TYR A 100 1.99 -0.33 14.41
N HIS A 101 2.98 -0.44 15.29
CA HIS A 101 4.13 -1.33 15.17
C HIS A 101 3.94 -2.56 16.09
N GLY A 102 4.65 -3.66 15.82
CA GLY A 102 4.73 -4.78 16.75
C GLY A 102 5.43 -4.39 18.06
N ALA A 103 5.38 -5.28 19.06
CA ALA A 103 5.98 -5.05 20.37
C ALA A 103 7.51 -4.90 20.35
N ASP A 104 8.20 -5.53 19.41
CA ASP A 104 9.63 -5.35 19.16
C ASP A 104 9.80 -4.34 18.00
N GLU A 105 10.27 -3.13 18.31
CA GLU A 105 10.44 -2.03 17.36
C GLU A 105 11.54 -2.26 16.31
N GLU A 106 12.34 -3.32 16.47
CA GLU A 106 13.38 -3.69 15.50
C GLU A 106 13.01 -4.90 14.63
N ALA A 107 11.87 -5.56 14.91
CA ALA A 107 11.44 -6.76 14.22
C ALA A 107 10.14 -6.54 13.44
N ASN A 108 9.94 -7.35 12.39
CA ASN A 108 8.63 -7.43 11.73
C ASN A 108 7.58 -7.97 12.69
N GLY A 109 6.41 -7.34 12.72
CA GLY A 109 5.21 -7.96 13.27
C GLY A 109 4.54 -8.87 12.24
N TYR A 110 3.59 -9.71 12.68
CA TYR A 110 2.93 -10.70 11.82
C TYR A 110 1.41 -10.56 11.90
N ARG A 111 0.78 -10.48 10.74
CA ARG A 111 -0.67 -10.36 10.60
C ARG A 111 -1.28 -11.59 9.94
N MET A 112 -2.44 -12.04 10.44
CA MET A 112 -3.26 -13.04 9.75
C MET A 112 -3.84 -12.46 8.46
N THR A 113 -3.69 -13.21 7.37
CA THR A 113 -4.21 -12.85 6.05
C THR A 113 -5.58 -13.50 5.79
N PRO A 114 -6.34 -13.04 4.80
CA PRO A 114 -7.59 -13.69 4.39
C PRO A 114 -7.43 -15.17 3.97
N SER A 115 -6.23 -15.58 3.60
CA SER A 115 -5.91 -16.99 3.26
C SER A 115 -5.52 -17.85 4.45
N GLY A 116 -5.57 -17.32 5.70
CA GLY A 116 -5.21 -18.07 6.90
C GLY A 116 -3.69 -18.22 7.13
N SER A 117 -2.86 -17.50 6.37
CA SER A 117 -1.41 -17.44 6.58
C SER A 117 -1.01 -16.20 7.36
N LEU A 118 0.15 -16.23 8.03
CA LEU A 118 0.73 -15.02 8.60
C LEU A 118 1.61 -14.33 7.56
N LYS A 119 1.50 -13.00 7.49
CA LYS A 119 2.34 -12.14 6.65
C LYS A 119 3.07 -11.14 7.52
N PRO A 120 4.41 -11.00 7.35
CA PRO A 120 5.16 -9.97 8.05
C PRO A 120 4.76 -8.56 7.58
N ALA A 121 4.84 -7.61 8.51
CA ALA A 121 4.65 -6.19 8.27
C ALA A 121 5.41 -5.36 9.29
N TRP A 122 5.87 -4.17 8.89
CA TRP A 122 6.52 -3.22 9.77
C TRP A 122 5.50 -2.36 10.51
N PHE A 123 4.52 -1.79 9.79
CA PHE A 123 3.38 -1.08 10.37
C PHE A 123 2.05 -1.67 9.92
N SER A 124 1.01 -1.41 10.70
CA SER A 124 -0.38 -1.69 10.37
C SER A 124 -1.26 -0.48 10.66
N LEU A 125 -2.38 -0.36 9.91
CA LEU A 125 -3.44 0.63 10.16
C LEU A 125 -4.40 0.21 11.29
N THR A 126 -4.27 -1.01 11.80
CA THR A 126 -5.16 -1.56 12.83
C THR A 126 -4.34 -2.12 13.99
N ASP A 127 -4.67 -1.74 15.22
CA ASP A 127 -3.92 -2.04 16.44
C ASP A 127 -3.91 -3.52 16.86
N ASN A 128 -4.90 -4.29 16.44
CA ASN A 128 -5.01 -5.72 16.81
C ASN A 128 -4.36 -6.69 15.83
N THR A 129 -3.54 -6.24 14.92
CA THR A 129 -3.17 -7.07 13.75
C THR A 129 -1.76 -7.58 13.74
N LEU A 130 -0.84 -6.99 14.51
CA LEU A 130 0.55 -7.38 14.51
C LEU A 130 0.89 -8.24 15.73
N ASN A 131 1.26 -9.48 15.49
CA ASN A 131 1.78 -10.39 16.48
C ASN A 131 3.32 -10.33 16.45
N SER A 132 3.95 -10.54 17.58
CA SER A 132 5.41 -10.41 17.73
C SER A 132 6.24 -11.53 17.07
N SER A 133 5.60 -12.62 16.63
CA SER A 133 6.32 -13.78 16.07
C SER A 133 5.51 -14.47 14.98
N ALA A 134 6.22 -15.05 14.00
CA ALA A 134 5.64 -15.97 13.01
C ALA A 134 5.07 -17.25 13.66
N ASP A 135 5.60 -17.63 14.83
CA ASP A 135 5.20 -18.83 15.57
C ASP A 135 4.13 -18.54 16.63
N VAL A 136 3.43 -17.38 16.52
CA VAL A 136 2.36 -17.02 17.45
C VAL A 136 1.34 -18.14 17.60
N ARG A 137 0.95 -18.43 18.85
CA ARG A 137 -0.13 -19.34 19.20
C ARG A 137 -1.39 -18.57 19.54
N PHE A 138 -2.52 -19.10 19.07
CA PHE A 138 -3.87 -18.63 19.42
C PHE A 138 -4.54 -19.74 20.23
N GLU A 139 -4.38 -19.70 21.54
CA GLU A 139 -4.97 -20.71 22.42
C GLU A 139 -6.42 -20.33 22.75
N GLY A 140 -7.25 -21.36 23.01
CA GLY A 140 -8.63 -21.18 23.42
C GLY A 140 -9.64 -21.26 22.27
N LYS A 141 -10.90 -20.89 22.58
CA LYS A 141 -12.03 -20.95 21.63
C LYS A 141 -12.16 -19.64 20.88
N ALA A 142 -12.36 -19.73 19.58
CA ALA A 142 -12.54 -18.58 18.68
C ALA A 142 -13.87 -18.67 17.93
N LEU A 143 -14.65 -17.58 17.93
CA LEU A 143 -15.81 -17.40 17.10
C LEU A 143 -15.46 -16.58 15.87
N ILE A 144 -15.61 -17.14 14.68
CA ILE A 144 -15.45 -16.44 13.40
C ILE A 144 -16.83 -16.05 12.91
N VAL A 145 -17.06 -14.74 12.72
CA VAL A 145 -18.37 -14.23 12.27
C VAL A 145 -18.26 -13.62 10.87
N ASN A 146 -19.19 -14.01 9.99
CA ASN A 146 -19.31 -13.42 8.66
C ASN A 146 -20.75 -12.95 8.41
N PHE A 147 -20.93 -12.05 7.44
CA PHE A 147 -22.24 -11.66 6.93
C PHE A 147 -22.76 -12.68 5.92
N ALA A 148 -24.06 -12.95 5.95
CA ALA A 148 -24.69 -13.83 4.98
C ALA A 148 -24.49 -13.34 3.54
N GLY A 149 -23.88 -14.19 2.69
CA GLY A 149 -23.60 -13.87 1.28
C GLY A 149 -22.36 -13.02 1.02
N PHE A 150 -21.58 -12.67 2.02
CA PHE A 150 -20.31 -11.96 1.85
C PHE A 150 -19.18 -12.96 1.56
N LEU A 151 -18.66 -12.94 0.33
CA LEU A 151 -17.69 -13.90 -0.19
C LEU A 151 -16.24 -13.44 -0.07
N ASP A 152 -15.99 -12.14 0.09
CA ASP A 152 -14.63 -11.58 0.16
C ASP A 152 -13.92 -11.91 1.50
N PHE A 153 -14.60 -12.59 2.42
CA PHE A 153 -14.05 -13.12 3.66
C PHE A 153 -14.29 -14.63 3.75
N ASN A 154 -13.25 -15.41 3.42
CA ASN A 154 -13.34 -16.87 3.46
C ASN A 154 -13.08 -17.39 4.87
N THR A 155 -14.15 -17.66 5.59
CA THR A 155 -14.11 -18.13 6.99
C THR A 155 -13.38 -19.45 7.18
N SER A 156 -13.44 -20.37 6.20
CA SER A 156 -12.77 -21.68 6.29
C SER A 156 -11.25 -21.54 6.23
N PHE A 157 -10.72 -20.65 5.36
CA PHE A 157 -9.28 -20.39 5.30
C PHE A 157 -8.79 -19.70 6.57
N VAL A 158 -9.55 -18.74 7.07
CA VAL A 158 -9.23 -18.05 8.32
C VAL A 158 -9.25 -19.03 9.49
N ALA A 159 -10.29 -19.88 9.61
CA ALA A 159 -10.38 -20.92 10.64
C ALA A 159 -9.16 -21.84 10.61
N ALA A 160 -8.84 -22.41 9.43
CA ALA A 160 -7.68 -23.28 9.28
C ALA A 160 -6.37 -22.60 9.71
N GLY A 161 -6.22 -21.30 9.46
CA GLY A 161 -5.06 -20.51 9.88
C GLY A 161 -4.92 -20.37 11.39
N PHE A 162 -6.03 -20.15 12.09
CA PHE A 162 -6.07 -20.07 13.56
C PHE A 162 -5.93 -21.46 14.20
N GLU A 163 -6.61 -22.48 13.66
CA GLU A 163 -6.54 -23.87 14.15
C GLU A 163 -5.14 -24.46 14.03
N LYS A 164 -4.45 -24.20 12.91
CA LYS A 164 -3.02 -24.58 12.77
C LYS A 164 -2.13 -24.01 13.87
N ARG A 165 -2.59 -22.95 14.54
CA ARG A 165 -1.88 -22.26 15.63
C ARG A 165 -2.46 -22.48 17.00
N GLY A 166 -3.38 -23.44 17.16
CA GLY A 166 -3.86 -23.93 18.45
C GLY A 166 -5.26 -23.46 18.86
N ALA A 167 -5.93 -22.60 18.10
CA ALA A 167 -7.31 -22.21 18.40
C ALA A 167 -8.30 -23.33 18.08
N SER A 168 -9.45 -23.34 18.80
CA SER A 168 -10.62 -24.13 18.43
C SER A 168 -11.68 -23.21 17.82
N CYS A 169 -11.86 -23.27 16.50
CA CYS A 169 -12.69 -22.34 15.77
C CYS A 169 -14.12 -22.82 15.57
N ARG A 170 -15.06 -21.92 15.79
CA ARG A 170 -16.48 -22.07 15.42
C ARG A 170 -16.85 -20.95 14.46
N ILE A 171 -17.58 -21.27 13.39
CA ILE A 171 -17.98 -20.32 12.36
C ILE A 171 -19.46 -20.04 12.48
N GLU A 172 -19.83 -18.77 12.50
CA GLU A 172 -21.20 -18.29 12.48
C GLU A 172 -21.44 -17.28 11.38
N THR A 173 -22.66 -17.27 10.86
CA THR A 173 -23.10 -16.31 9.85
C THR A 173 -24.23 -15.48 10.42
N VAL A 174 -24.11 -14.16 10.31
CA VAL A 174 -25.16 -13.23 10.75
C VAL A 174 -25.91 -12.61 9.56
N ARG A 175 -27.20 -12.36 9.77
CA ARG A 175 -28.04 -11.60 8.85
C ARG A 175 -28.32 -10.24 9.43
N HIS A 176 -27.69 -9.22 8.85
CA HIS A 176 -27.87 -7.84 9.28
C HIS A 176 -28.83 -7.11 8.31
N PRO A 177 -29.95 -6.53 8.77
CA PRO A 177 -31.00 -5.99 7.88
C PRO A 177 -30.49 -4.96 6.88
N ALA A 178 -29.55 -4.08 7.29
CA ALA A 178 -28.99 -3.07 6.39
C ALA A 178 -28.02 -3.67 5.35
N VAL A 179 -27.32 -4.75 5.67
CA VAL A 179 -26.43 -5.47 4.74
C VAL A 179 -27.24 -6.35 3.79
N GLU A 180 -28.34 -6.96 4.25
CA GLU A 180 -29.23 -7.76 3.40
C GLU A 180 -29.77 -6.95 2.20
N ARG A 181 -29.90 -5.62 2.33
CA ARG A 181 -30.32 -4.77 1.21
C ARG A 181 -29.28 -4.74 0.07
N LEU A 182 -27.99 -4.92 0.37
CA LEU A 182 -26.94 -5.01 -0.66
C LEU A 182 -27.06 -6.31 -1.48
N ARG A 183 -27.69 -7.35 -0.94
CA ARG A 183 -27.85 -8.65 -1.62
C ARG A 183 -28.83 -8.61 -2.79
N VAL A 184 -29.64 -7.59 -2.90
CA VAL A 184 -30.53 -7.39 -4.07
C VAL A 184 -29.72 -7.32 -5.36
N ASN A 185 -28.50 -6.74 -5.26
CA ASN A 185 -27.50 -6.79 -6.33
C ASN A 185 -26.24 -7.47 -5.79
N PRO A 186 -25.90 -8.70 -6.20
CA PRO A 186 -24.72 -9.41 -5.70
C PRO A 186 -23.40 -8.65 -5.86
N SER A 187 -23.27 -7.77 -6.86
CA SER A 187 -22.09 -6.94 -7.06
C SER A 187 -21.87 -5.90 -5.97
N GLU A 188 -22.91 -5.58 -5.20
CA GLU A 188 -22.85 -4.63 -4.08
C GLU A 188 -22.33 -5.25 -2.77
N MET A 189 -22.29 -6.59 -2.65
CA MET A 189 -21.76 -7.30 -1.49
C MET A 189 -20.23 -7.30 -1.45
N ARG A 190 -19.64 -6.11 -1.54
CA ARG A 190 -18.19 -5.89 -1.46
C ARG A 190 -17.82 -5.25 -0.12
N SER A 191 -16.58 -5.51 0.32
CA SER A 191 -16.06 -5.05 1.62
C SER A 191 -16.33 -3.58 1.88
N VAL A 192 -16.07 -2.71 0.90
CA VAL A 192 -16.24 -1.24 1.03
C VAL A 192 -17.71 -0.84 1.16
N ASN A 193 -18.62 -1.51 0.45
CA ASN A 193 -20.04 -1.20 0.54
C ASN A 193 -20.60 -1.64 1.90
N ILE A 194 -20.18 -2.78 2.42
CA ILE A 194 -20.52 -3.21 3.78
C ILE A 194 -19.96 -2.20 4.79
N ALA A 195 -18.70 -1.76 4.63
CA ALA A 195 -18.08 -0.80 5.53
C ALA A 195 -18.83 0.54 5.57
N ARG A 196 -19.30 1.05 4.43
CA ARG A 196 -20.15 2.25 4.36
C ARG A 196 -21.47 2.07 5.10
N VAL A 197 -22.07 0.88 5.02
CA VAL A 197 -23.28 0.55 5.80
C VAL A 197 -22.96 0.53 7.29
N MET A 198 -21.81 -0.05 7.67
CA MET A 198 -21.36 -0.19 9.05
C MET A 198 -20.81 1.12 9.66
N ASP A 199 -20.57 2.17 8.88
CA ASP A 199 -20.19 3.50 9.42
C ASP A 199 -21.34 4.16 10.23
N ARG A 200 -22.59 3.71 10.03
CA ARG A 200 -23.74 4.20 10.82
C ARG A 200 -23.76 3.54 12.17
N GLU A 201 -23.90 4.35 13.22
CA GLU A 201 -23.84 3.91 14.61
C GLU A 201 -24.86 2.81 14.93
N ASP A 202 -26.11 2.97 14.50
CA ASP A 202 -27.15 1.96 14.71
C ASP A 202 -26.80 0.61 14.08
N ASN A 203 -26.15 0.63 12.91
CA ASN A 203 -25.82 -0.59 12.19
C ASN A 203 -24.70 -1.37 12.88
N TRP A 204 -23.58 -0.72 13.20
CA TRP A 204 -22.48 -1.46 13.85
C TRP A 204 -22.86 -1.89 15.29
N LYS A 205 -23.65 -1.10 16.02
CA LYS A 205 -24.19 -1.53 17.34
C LYS A 205 -25.10 -2.75 17.22
N GLN A 206 -26.01 -2.76 16.23
CA GLN A 206 -26.85 -3.92 15.95
C GLN A 206 -26.00 -5.14 15.58
N PHE A 207 -24.93 -4.96 14.78
CA PHE A 207 -23.99 -6.04 14.45
C PHE A 207 -23.33 -6.62 15.71
N VAL A 208 -22.83 -5.77 16.61
CA VAL A 208 -22.25 -6.20 17.90
C VAL A 208 -23.24 -7.04 18.70
N ASN A 209 -24.53 -6.67 18.76
CA ASN A 209 -25.54 -7.45 19.44
C ASN A 209 -25.75 -8.82 18.79
N LEU A 210 -25.81 -8.87 17.45
CA LEU A 210 -25.90 -10.14 16.71
C LEU A 210 -24.67 -11.05 16.98
N VAL A 211 -23.47 -10.48 17.11
CA VAL A 211 -22.28 -11.24 17.48
C VAL A 211 -22.41 -11.80 18.88
N LYS A 212 -22.82 -10.96 19.86
CA LYS A 212 -23.02 -11.38 21.26
C LYS A 212 -24.02 -12.51 21.40
N GLU A 213 -25.12 -12.48 20.64
CA GLU A 213 -26.13 -13.55 20.61
C GLU A 213 -25.54 -14.88 20.11
N LYS A 214 -24.50 -14.84 19.30
CA LYS A 214 -23.83 -16.02 18.76
C LYS A 214 -22.68 -16.52 19.63
N MET A 215 -22.23 -15.75 20.62
CA MET A 215 -21.16 -16.16 21.51
C MET A 215 -21.63 -17.24 22.53
N HIS A 216 -20.77 -18.22 22.76
CA HIS A 216 -20.97 -19.28 23.77
C HIS A 216 -19.78 -19.36 24.75
N GLY A 217 -19.16 -18.18 25.04
CA GLY A 217 -18.02 -18.09 25.96
C GLY A 217 -16.66 -18.23 25.26
N GLU A 218 -16.58 -17.91 23.99
CA GLU A 218 -15.30 -17.85 23.29
C GLU A 218 -14.43 -16.70 23.82
N GLU A 219 -13.12 -16.95 23.91
CA GLU A 219 -12.11 -15.96 24.33
C GLU A 219 -11.70 -15.02 23.20
N MET A 220 -11.94 -15.41 21.95
CA MET A 220 -11.63 -14.63 20.75
C MET A 220 -12.83 -14.52 19.83
N VAL A 221 -13.03 -13.36 19.23
CA VAL A 221 -13.98 -13.12 18.14
C VAL A 221 -13.22 -12.59 16.93
N ILE A 222 -13.33 -13.28 15.80
CA ILE A 222 -12.63 -12.96 14.56
C ILE A 222 -13.65 -12.39 13.57
N LEU A 223 -13.40 -11.17 13.13
CA LEU A 223 -14.30 -10.38 12.27
C LEU A 223 -13.63 -10.00 10.96
N PRO A 224 -14.39 -9.88 9.84
CA PRO A 224 -13.88 -9.27 8.62
C PRO A 224 -13.58 -7.78 8.85
N GLU A 225 -12.50 -7.28 8.27
CA GLU A 225 -12.10 -5.88 8.35
C GLU A 225 -12.95 -5.01 7.40
N VAL A 226 -14.24 -4.84 7.77
CA VAL A 226 -15.26 -4.08 7.03
C VAL A 226 -15.91 -3.00 7.89
N PHE A 227 -15.12 -2.38 8.78
CA PHE A 227 -15.56 -1.34 9.70
C PHE A 227 -14.64 -0.14 9.63
N GLY A 228 -15.12 1.01 10.13
CA GLY A 228 -14.32 2.20 10.29
C GLY A 228 -13.85 2.84 8.98
N PHE A 229 -14.63 2.73 7.90
CA PHE A 229 -14.27 3.35 6.62
C PHE A 229 -14.26 4.87 6.71
N GLY A 230 -15.31 5.49 7.24
CA GLY A 230 -15.42 6.92 7.48
C GLY A 230 -14.96 7.35 8.88
N ASN A 231 -15.07 6.45 9.88
CA ASN A 231 -14.64 6.71 11.25
C ASN A 231 -13.88 5.51 11.84
N PRO A 232 -12.54 5.56 11.87
CA PRO A 232 -11.70 4.47 12.40
C PRO A 232 -12.04 4.05 13.85
N SER A 233 -12.54 4.97 14.68
CA SER A 233 -12.90 4.68 16.07
C SER A 233 -13.98 3.61 16.24
N VAL A 234 -14.76 3.33 15.19
CA VAL A 234 -15.77 2.25 15.20
C VAL A 234 -15.13 0.91 15.56
N MET A 235 -13.92 0.65 15.07
CA MET A 235 -13.22 -0.61 15.37
C MET A 235 -12.88 -0.72 16.86
N LEU A 236 -12.42 0.36 17.48
CA LEU A 236 -12.13 0.41 18.93
C LEU A 236 -13.42 0.18 19.75
N TRP A 237 -14.51 0.86 19.39
CA TRP A 237 -15.80 0.69 20.08
C TRP A 237 -16.34 -0.75 19.95
N ILE A 238 -16.16 -1.41 18.81
CA ILE A 238 -16.51 -2.83 18.64
C ILE A 238 -15.68 -3.69 19.60
N CYS A 239 -14.36 -3.43 19.72
CA CYS A 239 -13.48 -4.14 20.65
C CYS A 239 -13.93 -3.95 22.12
N GLU A 240 -14.31 -2.74 22.50
CA GLU A 240 -14.77 -2.42 23.87
C GLU A 240 -16.12 -3.08 24.21
N MET A 241 -17.00 -3.21 23.22
CA MET A 241 -18.35 -3.75 23.46
C MET A 241 -18.42 -5.27 23.45
N ILE A 242 -17.54 -5.98 22.76
CA ILE A 242 -17.52 -7.45 22.71
C ILE A 242 -16.69 -7.98 23.89
N PRO A 243 -17.27 -8.86 24.76
CA PRO A 243 -16.56 -9.37 25.96
C PRO A 243 -15.59 -10.51 25.62
N ALA A 244 -14.73 -10.30 24.60
CA ALA A 244 -13.71 -11.22 24.15
C ALA A 244 -12.63 -10.44 23.38
N LYS A 245 -11.46 -11.04 23.16
CA LYS A 245 -10.44 -10.45 22.29
C LYS A 245 -10.92 -10.40 20.83
N VAL A 246 -11.18 -9.21 20.31
CA VAL A 246 -11.57 -9.05 18.90
C VAL A 246 -10.31 -9.00 18.01
N ILE A 247 -10.33 -9.75 16.92
CA ILE A 247 -9.29 -9.77 15.91
C ILE A 247 -9.94 -9.48 14.56
N PHE A 248 -9.53 -8.37 13.93
CA PHE A 248 -9.94 -8.07 12.56
C PHE A 248 -8.99 -8.73 11.58
N VAL A 249 -9.56 -9.42 10.60
CA VAL A 249 -8.81 -10.05 9.51
C VAL A 249 -9.23 -9.41 8.19
N GLY A 250 -8.24 -9.04 7.39
CA GLY A 250 -8.46 -8.42 6.08
C GLY A 250 -9.36 -9.25 5.18
N THR A 251 -9.95 -8.59 4.19
CA THR A 251 -10.80 -9.22 3.18
C THR A 251 -10.08 -9.26 1.83
N MET A 252 -10.67 -9.96 0.87
CA MET A 252 -10.22 -9.86 -0.52
C MET A 252 -10.45 -8.42 -1.05
N PRO A 253 -9.63 -7.96 -2.00
CA PRO A 253 -9.78 -6.63 -2.58
C PRO A 253 -11.17 -6.40 -3.23
N PRO A 254 -11.64 -5.14 -3.24
CA PRO A 254 -11.02 -3.92 -2.73
C PRO A 254 -11.00 -3.85 -1.19
N SER A 255 -9.89 -3.35 -0.65
CA SER A 255 -9.62 -3.35 0.79
C SER A 255 -10.12 -2.06 1.47
N VAL A 256 -10.83 -2.21 2.57
CA VAL A 256 -11.32 -1.07 3.38
C VAL A 256 -10.18 -0.24 3.95
N PRO A 257 -9.17 -0.81 4.65
CA PRO A 257 -8.07 -0.02 5.20
C PRO A 257 -7.24 0.68 4.13
N GLY A 258 -6.96 0.03 3.01
CA GLY A 258 -6.19 0.63 1.92
C GLY A 258 -6.92 1.81 1.26
N MET A 259 -8.22 1.67 1.00
CA MET A 259 -9.03 2.75 0.45
C MET A 259 -9.19 3.92 1.44
N ARG A 260 -9.37 3.63 2.74
CA ARG A 260 -9.40 4.66 3.79
C ARG A 260 -8.09 5.45 3.82
N ALA A 261 -6.95 4.75 3.81
CA ALA A 261 -5.64 5.41 3.78
C ALA A 261 -5.48 6.32 2.55
N GLN A 262 -5.90 5.87 1.37
CA GLN A 262 -5.86 6.70 0.16
C GLN A 262 -6.72 7.96 0.28
N LEU A 263 -7.94 7.83 0.79
CA LEU A 263 -8.86 8.97 0.93
C LEU A 263 -8.31 9.99 1.92
N LEU A 264 -7.76 9.55 3.06
CA LEU A 264 -7.19 10.44 4.07
C LEU A 264 -5.92 11.13 3.56
N LEU A 265 -5.01 10.41 2.91
CA LEU A 265 -3.81 11.02 2.31
C LEU A 265 -4.16 12.01 1.19
N LYS A 266 -5.10 11.65 0.30
CA LYS A 266 -5.58 12.57 -0.74
C LYS A 266 -6.18 13.84 -0.12
N LYS A 267 -7.04 13.68 0.88
CA LYS A 267 -7.64 14.81 1.62
C LYS A 267 -6.56 15.70 2.24
N ALA A 268 -5.56 15.12 2.91
CA ALA A 268 -4.45 15.86 3.50
C ALA A 268 -3.63 16.63 2.44
N PHE A 269 -3.43 16.07 1.26
CA PHE A 269 -2.77 16.74 0.15
C PHE A 269 -3.58 17.95 -0.36
N GLU A 270 -4.89 17.77 -0.56
CA GLU A 270 -5.78 18.84 -1.04
C GLU A 270 -5.96 19.93 0.02
N GLU A 271 -6.09 19.58 1.30
CA GLU A 271 -6.17 20.54 2.44
C GLU A 271 -4.87 21.35 2.62
N ALA A 272 -3.72 20.77 2.27
CA ALA A 272 -2.45 21.51 2.21
C ALA A 272 -2.35 22.45 0.98
N GLY A 273 -3.36 22.50 0.12
CA GLY A 273 -3.41 23.35 -1.08
C GLY A 273 -2.91 22.68 -2.36
N GLY A 274 -2.64 21.37 -2.34
CA GLY A 274 -2.24 20.60 -3.51
C GLY A 274 -3.36 20.42 -4.52
N THR A 275 -3.02 20.34 -5.79
CA THR A 275 -3.98 20.07 -6.88
C THR A 275 -3.91 18.60 -7.26
N PHE A 276 -5.03 17.87 -7.14
CA PHE A 276 -5.14 16.48 -7.56
C PHE A 276 -6.01 16.37 -8.81
N LEU A 277 -5.44 15.89 -9.92
CA LEU A 277 -6.13 15.70 -11.21
C LEU A 277 -6.43 14.20 -11.40
N PRO A 278 -7.65 13.75 -11.06
CA PRO A 278 -8.03 12.36 -11.22
C PRO A 278 -8.51 12.05 -12.63
N GLY A 279 -8.34 10.78 -13.06
CA GLY A 279 -8.87 10.27 -14.33
C GLY A 279 -8.14 10.81 -15.56
N ASP A 280 -6.90 11.29 -15.39
CA ASP A 280 -6.06 11.75 -16.51
C ASP A 280 -4.70 11.05 -16.48
N GLU A 281 -4.10 10.85 -17.63
CA GLU A 281 -2.86 10.10 -17.83
C GLU A 281 -1.82 10.98 -18.53
N ALA A 282 -0.59 11.03 -18.01
CA ALA A 282 0.53 11.63 -18.70
C ALA A 282 0.90 10.78 -19.93
N VAL A 283 0.92 11.38 -21.11
CA VAL A 283 1.12 10.66 -22.38
C VAL A 283 2.41 11.04 -23.11
N SER A 284 3.00 12.19 -22.79
CA SER A 284 4.26 12.61 -23.39
C SER A 284 4.92 13.72 -22.58
N ALA A 285 6.22 13.89 -22.78
CA ALA A 285 7.01 14.96 -22.23
C ALA A 285 7.79 15.69 -23.33
N GLU A 286 8.05 16.97 -23.11
CA GLU A 286 8.97 17.76 -23.93
C GLU A 286 10.29 17.95 -23.18
N VAL A 287 11.40 17.73 -23.90
CA VAL A 287 12.78 17.84 -23.35
C VAL A 287 13.47 18.99 -24.05
N GLU A 288 14.01 19.91 -23.27
CA GLU A 288 14.78 21.05 -23.73
C GLU A 288 16.10 21.09 -22.95
N ASP A 289 17.23 21.12 -23.65
CA ASP A 289 18.58 21.13 -23.06
C ASP A 289 18.82 20.03 -21.99
N GLY A 290 18.31 18.81 -22.24
CA GLY A 290 18.44 17.66 -21.33
C GLY A 290 17.54 17.70 -20.10
N ARG A 291 16.62 18.68 -19.99
CA ARG A 291 15.65 18.84 -18.90
C ARG A 291 14.24 18.67 -19.41
N ILE A 292 13.35 18.18 -18.57
CA ILE A 292 11.92 18.16 -18.88
C ILE A 292 11.37 19.59 -18.73
N SER A 293 10.77 20.11 -19.79
CA SER A 293 10.14 21.44 -19.79
C SER A 293 8.65 21.37 -19.47
N CYS A 294 7.95 20.36 -19.99
CA CYS A 294 6.54 20.12 -19.68
C CYS A 294 6.14 18.66 -19.94
N ILE A 295 4.98 18.30 -19.39
CA ILE A 295 4.26 17.09 -19.81
C ILE A 295 2.90 17.45 -20.42
N ARG A 296 2.34 16.51 -21.20
CA ARG A 296 0.98 16.56 -21.71
C ARG A 296 0.19 15.37 -21.19
N THR A 297 -1.10 15.58 -21.02
CA THR A 297 -2.01 14.53 -20.56
C THR A 297 -3.07 14.20 -21.60
N ALA A 298 -3.68 13.03 -21.49
CA ALA A 298 -4.66 12.55 -22.45
C ALA A 298 -5.90 13.47 -22.53
N ASN A 299 -6.38 13.97 -21.39
CA ASN A 299 -7.65 14.70 -21.31
C ASN A 299 -7.50 16.22 -21.41
N LEU A 300 -6.34 16.80 -21.06
CA LEU A 300 -6.11 18.23 -21.17
C LEU A 300 -5.70 18.68 -22.59
N GLY A 301 -5.54 17.75 -23.52
CA GLY A 301 -5.27 18.03 -24.93
C GLY A 301 -3.97 18.83 -25.13
N LYS A 302 -4.10 20.09 -25.62
CA LYS A 302 -2.93 20.94 -25.92
C LYS A 302 -2.34 21.68 -24.71
N VAL A 303 -2.94 21.53 -23.52
CA VAL A 303 -2.44 22.21 -22.32
C VAL A 303 -1.11 21.61 -21.92
N ARG A 304 -0.11 22.48 -21.76
CA ARG A 304 1.22 22.13 -21.24
C ARG A 304 1.19 22.24 -19.71
N LEU A 305 1.60 21.19 -19.02
CA LEU A 305 1.87 21.19 -17.58
C LEU A 305 3.37 21.42 -17.39
N GLU A 306 3.74 22.65 -17.08
CA GLU A 306 5.12 23.12 -16.92
C GLU A 306 5.51 23.05 -15.46
N SER A 307 6.77 22.67 -15.17
CA SER A 307 7.27 22.56 -13.82
C SER A 307 8.79 22.69 -13.76
N ASP A 308 9.28 23.12 -12.59
CA ASP A 308 10.72 23.12 -12.32
C ASP A 308 11.24 21.72 -12.04
N CYS A 309 10.41 20.86 -11.39
CA CYS A 309 10.69 19.46 -11.07
C CYS A 309 9.54 18.55 -11.45
N PHE A 310 9.86 17.35 -11.91
CA PHE A 310 8.92 16.28 -12.21
C PHE A 310 9.24 15.04 -11.35
N VAL A 311 8.21 14.34 -10.90
CA VAL A 311 8.34 13.11 -10.13
C VAL A 311 7.53 12.02 -10.80
N LEU A 312 8.18 10.96 -11.24
CA LEU A 312 7.55 9.78 -11.83
C LEU A 312 7.25 8.77 -10.72
N ALA A 313 5.98 8.41 -10.57
CA ALA A 313 5.45 7.52 -9.56
C ALA A 313 4.24 6.75 -10.09
N SER A 314 4.22 6.47 -11.39
CA SER A 314 3.15 5.76 -12.10
C SER A 314 3.10 4.27 -11.77
N GLY A 315 4.14 3.75 -11.13
CA GLY A 315 4.23 2.38 -10.67
C GLY A 315 4.90 1.46 -11.71
N ASN A 316 4.90 0.17 -11.41
CA ASN A 316 5.49 -0.85 -12.28
C ASN A 316 4.54 -1.24 -13.44
N LEU A 317 4.73 -2.44 -14.01
CA LEU A 317 3.90 -3.00 -15.08
C LEU A 317 2.40 -3.01 -14.74
N PHE A 318 2.01 -3.28 -13.49
CA PHE A 318 0.60 -3.27 -13.08
C PHE A 318 -0.02 -1.87 -13.06
N GLY A 319 0.79 -0.85 -12.76
CA GLY A 319 0.39 0.55 -12.77
C GLY A 319 0.48 1.21 -14.14
N LYS A 320 0.94 0.49 -15.18
CA LYS A 320 1.27 0.98 -16.51
C LYS A 320 2.41 2.02 -16.53
N GLY A 321 3.18 2.14 -15.47
CA GLY A 321 4.41 2.95 -15.45
C GLY A 321 5.45 2.36 -16.39
N LEU A 322 5.44 1.03 -16.54
CA LEU A 322 6.22 0.31 -17.54
C LEU A 322 5.30 -0.42 -18.52
N VAL A 323 5.72 -0.50 -19.77
CA VAL A 323 5.02 -1.20 -20.84
C VAL A 323 5.93 -2.25 -21.45
N THR A 324 5.36 -3.42 -21.78
CA THR A 324 6.08 -4.52 -22.45
C THR A 324 5.59 -4.72 -23.88
N THR A 325 6.53 -4.98 -24.76
CA THR A 325 6.30 -5.59 -26.07
C THR A 325 7.00 -6.95 -26.15
N PRO A 326 6.84 -7.71 -27.22
CA PRO A 326 7.64 -8.93 -27.41
C PRO A 326 9.15 -8.71 -27.38
N GLU A 327 9.62 -7.50 -27.71
CA GLU A 327 11.05 -7.19 -27.91
C GLU A 327 11.66 -6.42 -26.75
N ARG A 328 10.87 -5.65 -25.97
CA ARG A 328 11.42 -4.75 -24.95
C ARG A 328 10.43 -4.40 -23.85
N VAL A 329 10.99 -3.91 -22.72
CA VAL A 329 10.28 -3.18 -21.67
C VAL A 329 10.71 -1.71 -21.75
N TYR A 330 9.76 -0.78 -21.60
CA TYR A 330 10.06 0.65 -21.68
C TYR A 330 9.13 1.48 -20.81
N GLU A 331 9.60 2.66 -20.42
CA GLU A 331 8.82 3.71 -19.76
C GLU A 331 8.20 4.60 -20.85
N PRO A 332 6.84 4.77 -20.87
CA PRO A 332 6.13 5.31 -22.03
C PRO A 332 6.11 6.84 -22.14
N VAL A 333 6.37 7.60 -21.05
CA VAL A 333 6.17 9.06 -21.02
C VAL A 333 7.44 9.82 -21.37
N PHE A 334 8.56 9.41 -20.76
CA PHE A 334 9.86 10.13 -20.86
C PHE A 334 10.91 9.36 -21.66
N GLY A 335 10.69 8.06 -21.93
CA GLY A 335 11.65 7.19 -22.63
C GLY A 335 12.90 6.93 -21.81
N LEU A 336 12.74 6.62 -20.55
CA LEU A 336 13.80 6.39 -19.57
C LEU A 336 14.47 5.03 -19.73
N ASP A 337 15.68 4.91 -19.16
CA ASP A 337 16.40 3.64 -19.09
C ASP A 337 15.73 2.70 -18.10
N VAL A 338 15.26 1.56 -18.60
CA VAL A 338 14.62 0.50 -17.79
C VAL A 338 15.59 -0.64 -17.56
N GLU A 339 15.65 -1.14 -16.34
CA GLU A 339 16.41 -2.33 -15.98
C GLU A 339 15.57 -3.58 -16.14
N TYR A 340 15.99 -4.47 -17.02
CA TYR A 340 15.38 -5.80 -17.25
C TYR A 340 16.37 -6.69 -17.99
N PRO A 341 16.26 -8.05 -17.89
CA PRO A 341 17.09 -8.97 -18.67
C PRO A 341 16.85 -8.83 -20.17
N SER A 342 17.91 -8.81 -20.98
CA SER A 342 17.81 -8.80 -22.44
C SER A 342 17.20 -10.08 -23.00
N ASP A 343 17.45 -11.22 -22.33
CA ASP A 343 16.85 -12.50 -22.66
C ASP A 343 15.42 -12.56 -22.10
N ARG A 344 14.44 -12.58 -23.00
CA ARG A 344 13.02 -12.65 -22.66
C ARG A 344 12.63 -13.90 -21.88
N THR A 345 13.34 -15.00 -22.03
CA THR A 345 13.04 -16.25 -21.30
C THR A 345 13.24 -16.11 -19.80
N LEU A 346 14.00 -15.09 -19.37
CA LEU A 346 14.24 -14.76 -17.96
C LEU A 346 13.23 -13.77 -17.38
N TRP A 347 12.23 -13.30 -18.16
CA TRP A 347 11.28 -12.30 -17.66
C TRP A 347 10.26 -12.89 -16.70
N TYR A 348 9.90 -14.14 -16.86
CA TYR A 348 8.89 -14.79 -16.03
C TYR A 348 9.21 -16.27 -15.82
N ASP A 349 8.71 -16.83 -14.72
CA ASP A 349 8.68 -18.26 -14.45
C ASP A 349 7.31 -18.82 -14.83
N SER A 350 7.26 -20.01 -15.42
CA SER A 350 6.02 -20.70 -15.79
C SER A 350 5.23 -21.20 -14.58
N ASP A 351 5.88 -21.43 -13.45
CA ASP A 351 5.21 -21.66 -12.16
C ASP A 351 4.77 -20.32 -11.57
N PHE A 352 3.46 -20.11 -11.53
CA PHE A 352 2.86 -18.90 -10.98
C PHE A 352 3.26 -18.63 -9.52
N SER A 353 3.56 -19.69 -8.75
CA SER A 353 3.96 -19.58 -7.34
C SER A 353 5.42 -19.20 -7.15
N SER A 354 6.24 -19.33 -8.19
CA SER A 354 7.64 -18.94 -8.18
C SER A 354 7.80 -17.42 -8.17
N ARG A 355 8.99 -16.98 -7.79
CA ARG A 355 9.39 -15.58 -7.92
C ARG A 355 9.33 -15.16 -9.38
N GLN A 356 8.62 -14.09 -9.66
CA GLN A 356 8.46 -13.54 -11.00
C GLN A 356 9.42 -12.36 -11.19
N GLU A 357 10.39 -12.50 -12.11
CA GLU A 357 11.44 -11.49 -12.31
C GLU A 357 10.91 -10.17 -12.87
N TYR A 358 9.85 -10.20 -13.71
CA TYR A 358 9.25 -8.99 -14.27
C TYR A 358 8.70 -8.02 -13.20
N LEU A 359 8.47 -8.50 -11.97
CA LEU A 359 8.02 -7.66 -10.85
C LEU A 359 9.14 -6.77 -10.30
N GLY A 360 10.40 -7.05 -10.64
CA GLY A 360 11.56 -6.26 -10.28
C GLY A 360 12.04 -5.31 -11.39
N PHE A 361 11.38 -5.28 -12.55
CA PHE A 361 11.73 -4.35 -13.61
C PHE A 361 11.41 -2.92 -13.18
N GLY A 362 12.31 -1.99 -13.45
CA GLY A 362 12.16 -0.62 -13.00
C GLY A 362 13.03 0.37 -13.76
N VAL A 363 12.79 1.65 -13.52
CA VAL A 363 13.56 2.76 -14.10
C VAL A 363 14.90 2.90 -13.37
N ARG A 364 15.97 3.02 -14.14
CA ARG A 364 17.32 3.28 -13.62
C ARG A 364 17.43 4.71 -13.09
N THR A 365 18.08 4.86 -11.95
CA THR A 365 18.30 6.16 -11.30
C THR A 365 19.70 6.27 -10.73
N ASP A 366 20.15 7.50 -10.52
CA ASP A 366 21.32 7.78 -9.68
C ASP A 366 21.01 7.61 -8.17
N SER A 367 21.95 7.96 -7.30
CA SER A 367 21.80 7.87 -5.85
C SER A 367 20.79 8.87 -5.24
N SER A 368 20.48 9.96 -5.94
CA SER A 368 19.44 10.94 -5.57
C SER A 368 18.08 10.60 -6.16
N PHE A 369 17.91 9.42 -6.77
CA PHE A 369 16.72 8.99 -7.50
C PHE A 369 16.35 9.85 -8.71
N ARG A 370 17.31 10.58 -9.31
CA ARG A 370 17.10 11.21 -10.61
C ARG A 370 17.15 10.17 -11.71
N ALA A 371 16.20 10.25 -12.64
CA ALA A 371 16.05 9.30 -13.74
C ALA A 371 17.26 9.33 -14.71
N LEU A 372 17.57 8.16 -15.28
CA LEU A 372 18.54 8.04 -16.37
C LEU A 372 17.81 7.90 -17.72
N ARG A 373 18.36 8.56 -18.75
CA ARG A 373 17.90 8.47 -20.13
C ARG A 373 19.11 8.41 -21.07
N GLY A 374 19.28 7.29 -21.77
CA GLY A 374 20.46 7.04 -22.60
C GLY A 374 21.77 7.06 -21.81
N GLY A 375 21.77 6.66 -20.55
CA GLY A 375 22.90 6.69 -19.64
C GLY A 375 23.16 8.03 -18.94
N GLU A 376 22.46 9.10 -19.34
CA GLU A 376 22.63 10.44 -18.77
C GLU A 376 21.54 10.76 -17.75
N VAL A 377 21.90 11.50 -16.70
CA VAL A 377 20.97 11.94 -15.65
C VAL A 377 20.06 13.04 -16.18
N VAL A 378 18.75 12.87 -16.04
CA VAL A 378 17.75 13.93 -16.26
C VAL A 378 17.63 14.76 -14.98
N PRO A 379 18.18 15.99 -14.93
CA PRO A 379 18.47 16.68 -13.66
C PRO A 379 17.23 17.13 -12.89
N ASN A 380 16.07 17.22 -13.53
CA ASN A 380 14.81 17.66 -12.92
C ASN A 380 13.69 16.60 -12.98
N LEU A 381 14.04 15.34 -13.22
CA LEU A 381 13.10 14.22 -13.19
C LEU A 381 13.54 13.18 -12.15
N PHE A 382 12.72 12.95 -11.17
CA PHE A 382 12.91 11.97 -10.09
C PHE A 382 11.98 10.80 -10.26
N VAL A 383 12.38 9.63 -9.74
CA VAL A 383 11.57 8.40 -9.74
C VAL A 383 11.37 7.91 -8.30
N ILE A 384 10.15 7.52 -7.93
CA ILE A 384 9.84 7.02 -6.59
C ILE A 384 8.89 5.82 -6.64
N GLY A 385 8.89 5.04 -5.56
CA GLY A 385 7.97 3.93 -5.37
C GLY A 385 8.35 2.68 -6.17
N SER A 386 7.35 1.89 -6.54
CA SER A 386 7.54 0.59 -7.22
C SER A 386 8.01 0.69 -8.67
N GLU A 387 8.27 1.88 -9.16
CA GLU A 387 8.86 2.14 -10.47
C GLU A 387 10.39 2.13 -10.45
N LEU A 388 10.99 2.20 -9.26
CA LEU A 388 12.44 2.14 -9.07
C LEU A 388 12.99 0.76 -9.42
N ALA A 389 14.08 0.73 -10.20
CA ALA A 389 14.88 -0.46 -10.42
C ALA A 389 15.61 -0.91 -9.13
N GLY A 390 16.12 -2.14 -9.15
CA GLY A 390 16.96 -2.70 -8.10
C GLY A 390 16.23 -3.39 -6.96
N CYS A 391 14.90 -3.51 -6.99
CA CYS A 391 14.11 -4.25 -6.00
C CYS A 391 12.90 -4.96 -6.61
N ASN A 392 12.58 -6.15 -6.09
CA ASN A 392 11.32 -6.82 -6.36
C ASN A 392 10.41 -6.65 -5.15
N THR A 393 9.71 -5.51 -5.10
CA THR A 393 8.97 -5.07 -3.92
C THR A 393 7.89 -6.06 -3.45
N LEU A 394 7.35 -6.88 -4.36
CA LEU A 394 6.35 -7.90 -4.01
C LEU A 394 7.02 -9.13 -3.36
N ALA A 395 8.10 -9.64 -3.96
CA ALA A 395 8.83 -10.79 -3.44
C ALA A 395 9.49 -10.48 -2.08
N GLU A 396 10.04 -9.28 -1.93
CA GLU A 396 10.70 -8.81 -0.72
C GLU A 396 9.71 -8.36 0.37
N GLY A 397 8.45 -8.08 0.01
CA GLY A 397 7.46 -7.49 0.91
C GLY A 397 7.83 -6.07 1.36
N SER A 398 8.55 -5.32 0.53
CA SER A 398 9.13 -4.00 0.83
C SER A 398 8.33 -2.82 0.25
N GLY A 399 7.35 -3.07 -0.61
CA GLY A 399 6.76 -2.09 -1.51
C GLY A 399 6.19 -0.84 -0.84
N ALA A 400 5.55 -0.97 0.31
CA ALA A 400 4.98 0.19 0.99
C ALA A 400 6.08 1.12 1.53
N MET A 401 7.13 0.57 2.16
CA MET A 401 8.21 1.40 2.70
C MET A 401 9.17 1.89 1.61
N VAL A 402 9.41 1.13 0.54
CA VAL A 402 10.11 1.67 -0.65
C VAL A 402 9.35 2.89 -1.19
N ALA A 403 8.02 2.82 -1.27
CA ALA A 403 7.20 3.95 -1.73
C ALA A 403 7.32 5.18 -0.81
N ILE A 404 7.24 4.98 0.50
CA ILE A 404 7.28 6.07 1.48
C ILE A 404 8.69 6.67 1.59
N LEU A 405 9.71 5.82 1.77
CA LEU A 405 11.08 6.29 2.03
C LEU A 405 11.70 6.95 0.80
N SER A 406 11.44 6.42 -0.41
CA SER A 406 11.88 7.09 -1.64
C SER A 406 11.18 8.44 -1.85
N ALA A 407 9.90 8.56 -1.48
CA ALA A 407 9.16 9.81 -1.54
C ALA A 407 9.73 10.85 -0.57
N LEU A 408 10.07 10.46 0.66
CA LEU A 408 10.68 11.33 1.66
C LEU A 408 12.07 11.80 1.19
N LYS A 409 12.91 10.88 0.69
CA LYS A 409 14.24 11.18 0.16
C LYS A 409 14.16 12.16 -1.00
N VAL A 410 13.31 11.90 -2.00
CA VAL A 410 13.16 12.78 -3.17
C VAL A 410 12.57 14.14 -2.77
N SER A 411 11.65 14.19 -1.81
CA SER A 411 11.17 15.47 -1.30
C SER A 411 12.28 16.31 -0.70
N ASP A 412 13.21 15.70 0.04
CA ASP A 412 14.36 16.42 0.61
C ASP A 412 15.35 16.90 -0.49
N GLU A 413 15.55 16.09 -1.54
CA GLU A 413 16.37 16.49 -2.71
C GLU A 413 15.77 17.69 -3.46
N ILE A 414 14.44 17.75 -3.60
CA ILE A 414 13.75 18.87 -4.27
C ILE A 414 13.74 20.14 -3.43
N LEU A 415 13.80 20.03 -2.10
CA LEU A 415 13.74 21.15 -1.17
C LEU A 415 15.12 21.79 -0.91
N GLN A 416 16.21 21.13 -1.27
CA GLN A 416 17.57 21.67 -1.24
C GLN A 416 17.80 22.66 -2.39
#